data_72f37377288ba0789be0786d3e1c3c5e
#
_entry.id   72f37377288ba0789be0786d3e1c3c5e
#
_cell.length_a   1.000
_cell.length_b   1.000
_cell.length_c   1.000
_cell.angle_alpha   90.00
_cell.angle_beta   90.00
_cell.angle_gamma   90.00
#
_symmetry.space_group_name_H-M   'P 1'
#
loop_
_entity.id
_entity.type
_entity.pdbx_description
1 polymer ?
#
loop_
_entity_poly.entity_id
_entity_poly.type
_entity_poly.pdbx_seq_one_letter_code
_entity_poly.pdbx_strand_id
1 'polypeptide(L)'
;MHDHFQSRERFETEYKRIPDLQKIRFLRLASVYKNLVKDGKFIVPPDALPKNGFNFYDQTYKFIAIISIIEAVVSKDEWLDFYQWLVHKKVVSIKDKTELDDLHEKYKSEYGVIKSVVKFFQALDDEEKEFLKTKLVRYSVNKGKIVKFTSEASDLANLLYDIRSDFVHGARLIIEFGGVPSITANRKRAKSFTSNLSLTQLMRVFERSFIRHFGMQPERKTPLF
;
A
#
# COMPACT_ATOMS: atom_id res chain seq x y z
N MET A 1 -12.92 -7.74 8.49
CA MET A 1 -13.17 -6.31 8.83
C MET A 1 -13.98 -6.16 10.12
N HIS A 2 -15.11 -6.89 10.31
CA HIS A 2 -15.90 -6.82 11.56
C HIS A 2 -15.09 -7.20 12.82
N ASP A 3 -14.05 -8.01 12.67
CA ASP A 3 -13.16 -8.44 13.78
C ASP A 3 -12.44 -7.26 14.49
N HIS A 4 -12.47 -6.06 13.87
CA HIS A 4 -11.95 -4.83 14.46
C HIS A 4 -12.96 -4.04 15.30
N PHE A 5 -14.14 -4.63 15.54
CA PHE A 5 -15.20 -4.04 16.37
C PHE A 5 -15.53 -5.00 17.53
N GLN A 6 -16.02 -4.46 18.66
CA GLN A 6 -16.38 -5.28 19.84
C GLN A 6 -17.49 -6.26 19.52
N SER A 7 -18.42 -5.85 18.66
CA SER A 7 -19.53 -6.67 18.25
C SER A 7 -19.94 -6.39 16.81
N ARG A 8 -20.73 -7.29 16.28
CA ARG A 8 -21.34 -7.14 14.96
C ARG A 8 -22.30 -5.95 14.93
N GLU A 9 -23.06 -5.73 15.99
CA GLU A 9 -24.02 -4.62 16.11
C GLU A 9 -23.31 -3.27 16.04
N ARG A 10 -22.11 -3.15 16.67
CA ARG A 10 -21.31 -1.94 16.59
C ARG A 10 -20.81 -1.71 15.17
N PHE A 11 -20.31 -2.74 14.50
CA PHE A 11 -19.92 -2.63 13.09
C PHE A 11 -21.11 -2.18 12.24
N GLU A 12 -22.29 -2.79 12.39
CA GLU A 12 -23.49 -2.43 11.63
C GLU A 12 -23.93 -0.99 11.90
N THR A 13 -23.79 -0.51 13.13
CA THR A 13 -24.09 0.86 13.52
C THR A 13 -23.16 1.86 12.82
N GLU A 14 -21.86 1.62 12.87
CA GLU A 14 -20.87 2.46 12.18
C GLU A 14 -21.06 2.40 10.66
N TYR A 15 -21.28 1.21 10.10
CA TYR A 15 -21.53 1.01 8.67
C TYR A 15 -22.80 1.73 8.17
N LYS A 16 -23.87 1.77 8.95
CA LYS A 16 -25.10 2.50 8.57
C LYS A 16 -24.87 4.01 8.42
N ARG A 17 -23.91 4.57 9.14
CA ARG A 17 -23.55 6.00 9.06
C ARG A 17 -22.81 6.41 7.78
N ILE A 18 -22.22 5.45 7.07
CA ILE A 18 -21.50 5.71 5.82
C ILE A 18 -22.52 6.12 4.73
N PRO A 19 -22.24 7.14 3.91
CA PRO A 19 -23.05 7.47 2.74
C PRO A 19 -23.19 6.29 1.77
N ASP A 20 -24.34 6.14 1.14
CA ASP A 20 -24.64 4.93 0.34
C ASP A 20 -23.64 4.66 -0.78
N LEU A 21 -23.17 5.68 -1.47
CA LEU A 21 -22.14 5.53 -2.49
C LEU A 21 -20.84 4.95 -1.90
N GLN A 22 -20.46 5.40 -0.71
CA GLN A 22 -19.30 4.90 0.01
C GLN A 22 -19.49 3.48 0.55
N LYS A 23 -20.72 3.09 0.91
CA LYS A 23 -21.06 1.70 1.28
C LYS A 23 -20.80 0.74 0.14
N ILE A 24 -21.25 1.07 -1.07
CA ILE A 24 -21.00 0.26 -2.27
C ILE A 24 -19.50 0.10 -2.50
N ARG A 25 -18.75 1.19 -2.43
CA ARG A 25 -17.30 1.18 -2.58
C ARG A 25 -16.61 0.35 -1.51
N PHE A 26 -17.01 0.54 -0.24
CA PHE A 26 -16.50 -0.25 0.89
C PHE A 26 -16.71 -1.75 0.67
N LEU A 27 -17.93 -2.17 0.34
CA LEU A 27 -18.26 -3.59 0.14
C LEU A 27 -17.47 -4.19 -1.02
N ARG A 28 -17.37 -3.47 -2.14
CA ARG A 28 -16.60 -3.91 -3.30
C ARG A 28 -15.14 -4.14 -2.93
N LEU A 29 -14.49 -3.17 -2.31
CA LEU A 29 -13.07 -3.26 -1.96
C LEU A 29 -12.82 -4.26 -0.83
N ALA A 30 -13.72 -4.35 0.16
CA ALA A 30 -13.63 -5.36 1.21
C ALA A 30 -13.80 -6.79 0.65
N SER A 31 -14.66 -6.98 -0.37
CA SER A 31 -14.81 -8.26 -1.05
C SER A 31 -13.55 -8.64 -1.83
N VAL A 32 -12.96 -7.69 -2.57
CA VAL A 32 -11.69 -7.90 -3.27
C VAL A 32 -10.58 -8.28 -2.26
N TYR A 33 -10.49 -7.55 -1.15
CA TYR A 33 -9.54 -7.85 -0.09
C TYR A 33 -9.74 -9.25 0.50
N LYS A 34 -10.99 -9.60 0.82
CA LYS A 34 -11.31 -10.94 1.34
C LYS A 34 -10.86 -12.03 0.38
N ASN A 35 -11.24 -11.92 -0.88
CA ASN A 35 -11.02 -12.97 -1.88
C ASN A 35 -9.54 -13.08 -2.31
N LEU A 36 -8.83 -11.97 -2.47
CA LEU A 36 -7.44 -11.99 -2.95
C LEU A 36 -6.41 -12.08 -1.82
N VAL A 37 -6.69 -11.50 -0.65
CA VAL A 37 -5.69 -11.41 0.41
C VAL A 37 -5.98 -12.36 1.56
N LYS A 38 -7.18 -12.33 2.12
CA LYS A 38 -7.52 -13.14 3.30
C LYS A 38 -7.66 -14.63 2.96
N ASP A 39 -8.50 -14.93 1.98
CA ASP A 39 -8.87 -16.30 1.61
C ASP A 39 -8.09 -16.81 0.39
N GLY A 40 -7.53 -15.90 -0.41
CA GLY A 40 -6.78 -16.23 -1.61
C GLY A 40 -5.53 -17.07 -1.32
N LYS A 41 -5.31 -18.07 -2.18
CA LYS A 41 -4.10 -18.89 -2.18
C LYS A 41 -3.53 -18.87 -3.59
N PHE A 42 -2.37 -18.24 -3.73
CA PHE A 42 -1.65 -18.21 -5.00
C PHE A 42 -0.74 -19.45 -5.06
N ILE A 43 -1.26 -20.50 -5.72
CA ILE A 43 -0.55 -21.77 -5.86
C ILE A 43 0.26 -21.71 -7.15
N VAL A 44 1.57 -21.83 -7.02
CA VAL A 44 2.46 -22.03 -8.17
C VAL A 44 2.75 -23.51 -8.28
N PRO A 45 2.73 -24.10 -9.50
CA PRO A 45 3.03 -25.52 -9.68
C PRO A 45 4.39 -25.88 -9.06
N PRO A 46 4.49 -27.03 -8.37
CA PRO A 46 5.72 -27.45 -7.67
C PRO A 46 6.97 -27.48 -8.56
N ASP A 47 6.78 -27.78 -9.85
CA ASP A 47 7.85 -27.96 -10.83
C ASP A 47 8.46 -26.60 -11.29
N ALA A 48 7.76 -25.49 -11.01
CA ALA A 48 8.19 -24.15 -11.46
C ALA A 48 9.03 -23.40 -10.41
N LEU A 49 9.25 -23.98 -9.21
CA LEU A 49 9.86 -23.25 -8.09
C LEU A 49 10.94 -24.06 -7.36
N PRO A 50 12.00 -23.38 -6.88
CA PRO A 50 12.86 -23.94 -5.83
C PRO A 50 12.02 -24.31 -4.61
N LYS A 51 12.35 -25.40 -3.93
CA LYS A 51 11.59 -25.98 -2.79
C LYS A 51 11.18 -24.97 -1.70
N ASN A 52 11.88 -23.86 -1.56
CA ASN A 52 11.63 -22.81 -0.57
C ASN A 52 10.92 -21.57 -1.14
N GLY A 53 10.59 -21.53 -2.43
CA GLY A 53 10.04 -20.33 -3.09
C GLY A 53 8.52 -20.17 -2.97
N PHE A 54 7.82 -21.19 -2.51
CA PHE A 54 6.37 -21.26 -2.55
C PHE A 54 5.67 -20.15 -1.73
N ASN A 55 6.15 -19.89 -0.53
CA ASN A 55 5.56 -18.87 0.35
C ASN A 55 5.81 -17.44 -0.14
N PHE A 56 6.88 -17.20 -0.87
CA PHE A 56 7.24 -15.89 -1.40
C PHE A 56 6.21 -15.37 -2.40
N TYR A 57 5.77 -16.20 -3.34
CA TYR A 57 4.83 -15.77 -4.36
C TYR A 57 3.46 -15.44 -3.76
N ASP A 58 2.93 -16.28 -2.87
CA ASP A 58 1.65 -16.03 -2.21
C ASP A 58 1.68 -14.70 -1.44
N GLN A 59 2.73 -14.48 -0.64
CA GLN A 59 2.89 -13.26 0.14
C GLN A 59 3.07 -12.03 -0.76
N THR A 60 3.85 -12.15 -1.82
CA THR A 60 4.08 -11.05 -2.76
C THR A 60 2.81 -10.67 -3.51
N TYR A 61 2.04 -11.63 -4.00
CA TYR A 61 0.77 -11.35 -4.68
C TYR A 61 -0.25 -10.71 -3.73
N LYS A 62 -0.34 -11.18 -2.49
CA LYS A 62 -1.19 -10.57 -1.46
C LYS A 62 -0.76 -9.13 -1.14
N PHE A 63 0.55 -8.89 -1.03
CA PHE A 63 1.10 -7.56 -0.86
C PHE A 63 0.73 -6.62 -2.02
N ILE A 64 0.88 -7.08 -3.27
CA ILE A 64 0.50 -6.29 -4.45
C ILE A 64 -1.00 -6.00 -4.44
N ALA A 65 -1.83 -7.00 -4.11
CA ALA A 65 -3.27 -6.81 -3.98
C ALA A 65 -3.61 -5.75 -2.92
N ILE A 66 -2.94 -5.77 -1.76
CA ILE A 66 -3.11 -4.74 -0.72
C ILE A 66 -2.79 -3.35 -1.27
N ILE A 67 -1.64 -3.17 -1.93
CA ILE A 67 -1.26 -1.86 -2.47
C ILE A 67 -2.26 -1.40 -3.56
N SER A 68 -2.70 -2.31 -4.43
CA SER A 68 -3.71 -1.97 -5.46
C SER A 68 -5.06 -1.58 -4.84
N ILE A 69 -5.45 -2.20 -3.73
CA ILE A 69 -6.66 -1.82 -3.00
C ILE A 69 -6.47 -0.45 -2.34
N ILE A 70 -5.30 -0.16 -1.76
CA ILE A 70 -4.97 1.17 -1.22
C ILE A 70 -5.11 2.25 -2.30
N GLU A 71 -4.56 2.00 -3.48
CA GLU A 71 -4.72 2.89 -4.63
C GLU A 71 -6.21 3.13 -4.92
N ALA A 72 -7.01 2.07 -4.98
CA ALA A 72 -8.44 2.16 -5.25
C ALA A 72 -9.25 2.83 -4.11
N VAL A 73 -8.82 2.72 -2.86
CA VAL A 73 -9.46 3.38 -1.70
C VAL A 73 -9.33 4.90 -1.76
N VAL A 74 -8.16 5.38 -2.15
CA VAL A 74 -7.83 6.83 -2.11
C VAL A 74 -8.07 7.52 -3.44
N SER A 75 -8.08 6.77 -4.56
CA SER A 75 -8.31 7.35 -5.88
C SER A 75 -9.68 8.01 -5.98
N LYS A 76 -9.77 9.03 -6.83
CA LYS A 76 -11.05 9.63 -7.21
C LYS A 76 -11.91 8.58 -7.93
N ASP A 77 -13.24 8.73 -7.87
CA ASP A 77 -14.18 7.81 -8.51
C ASP A 77 -14.01 7.78 -10.04
N GLU A 78 -13.59 8.91 -10.62
CA GLU A 78 -13.22 9.00 -12.03
C GLU A 78 -11.69 9.14 -12.16
N TRP A 79 -11.07 8.07 -12.67
CA TRP A 79 -9.66 8.13 -13.06
C TRP A 79 -9.57 8.70 -14.48
N LEU A 80 -8.77 9.74 -14.63
CA LEU A 80 -8.45 10.34 -15.93
C LEU A 80 -7.00 10.02 -16.28
N ASP A 81 -6.73 9.61 -17.50
CA ASP A 81 -5.37 9.62 -18.02
C ASP A 81 -4.86 11.06 -18.22
N PHE A 82 -3.56 11.21 -18.51
CA PHE A 82 -2.97 12.54 -18.62
C PHE A 82 -3.60 13.38 -19.73
N TYR A 83 -3.92 12.77 -20.88
CA TYR A 83 -4.56 13.47 -21.98
C TYR A 83 -5.99 13.92 -21.62
N GLN A 84 -6.79 13.03 -21.07
CA GLN A 84 -8.14 13.36 -20.58
C GLN A 84 -8.11 14.47 -19.52
N TRP A 85 -7.12 14.43 -18.63
CA TRP A 85 -6.91 15.47 -17.63
C TRP A 85 -6.59 16.84 -18.27
N LEU A 86 -5.70 16.88 -19.27
CA LEU A 86 -5.41 18.12 -20.03
C LEU A 86 -6.68 18.68 -20.66
N VAL A 87 -7.48 17.84 -21.31
CA VAL A 87 -8.77 18.25 -21.89
C VAL A 87 -9.71 18.77 -20.84
N HIS A 88 -9.83 18.07 -19.71
CA HIS A 88 -10.68 18.51 -18.59
C HIS A 88 -10.23 19.85 -17.98
N LYS A 89 -8.92 20.09 -17.90
CA LYS A 89 -8.34 21.38 -17.46
C LYS A 89 -8.37 22.46 -18.54
N LYS A 90 -8.92 22.17 -19.74
CA LYS A 90 -8.99 23.08 -20.89
C LYS A 90 -7.61 23.62 -21.33
N VAL A 91 -6.58 22.78 -21.25
CA VAL A 91 -5.25 23.15 -21.76
C VAL A 91 -5.29 23.12 -23.28
N VAL A 92 -5.22 24.29 -23.90
CA VAL A 92 -5.40 24.44 -25.37
C VAL A 92 -4.07 24.35 -26.11
N SER A 93 -2.97 24.73 -25.48
CA SER A 93 -1.64 24.67 -26.04
C SER A 93 -0.58 24.50 -24.96
N ILE A 94 0.53 23.89 -25.32
CA ILE A 94 1.70 23.71 -24.46
C ILE A 94 2.86 24.39 -25.17
N LYS A 95 3.49 25.36 -24.52
CA LYS A 95 4.50 26.22 -25.14
C LYS A 95 5.84 25.52 -25.34
N ASP A 96 6.25 24.74 -24.32
CA ASP A 96 7.54 24.09 -24.30
C ASP A 96 7.54 22.85 -23.38
N LYS A 97 8.69 22.20 -23.30
CA LYS A 97 8.88 21.02 -22.47
C LYS A 97 8.71 21.33 -20.97
N THR A 98 9.12 22.51 -20.52
CA THR A 98 9.04 22.87 -19.11
C THR A 98 7.59 22.98 -18.66
N GLU A 99 6.74 23.62 -19.48
CA GLU A 99 5.29 23.69 -19.22
C GLU A 99 4.64 22.29 -19.23
N LEU A 100 5.06 21.42 -20.15
CA LEU A 100 4.58 20.03 -20.20
C LEU A 100 4.97 19.25 -18.92
N ASP A 101 6.22 19.40 -18.47
CA ASP A 101 6.73 18.76 -17.27
C ASP A 101 5.96 19.27 -16.02
N ASP A 102 5.69 20.57 -15.92
CA ASP A 102 4.90 21.18 -14.86
C ASP A 102 3.45 20.67 -14.85
N LEU A 103 2.82 20.58 -16.01
CA LEU A 103 1.48 20.01 -16.16
C LEU A 103 1.44 18.53 -15.76
N HIS A 104 2.47 17.78 -16.13
CA HIS A 104 2.59 16.37 -15.77
C HIS A 104 2.79 16.20 -14.24
N GLU A 105 3.57 17.05 -13.60
CA GLU A 105 3.71 17.03 -12.14
C GLU A 105 2.39 17.42 -11.43
N LYS A 106 1.64 18.38 -11.97
CA LYS A 106 0.28 18.69 -11.48
C LYS A 106 -0.67 17.51 -11.63
N TYR A 107 -0.68 16.85 -12.78
CA TYR A 107 -1.45 15.64 -13.01
C TYR A 107 -1.07 14.54 -12.00
N LYS A 108 0.22 14.23 -11.86
CA LYS A 108 0.71 13.27 -10.87
C LYS A 108 0.30 13.67 -9.44
N SER A 109 0.18 14.98 -9.18
CA SER A 109 -0.28 15.45 -7.89
C SER A 109 -1.76 15.14 -7.62
N GLU A 110 -2.58 15.05 -8.63
CA GLU A 110 -4.01 14.76 -8.52
C GLU A 110 -4.32 13.27 -8.66
N TYR A 111 -3.63 12.58 -9.57
CA TYR A 111 -3.91 11.19 -9.98
C TYR A 111 -2.75 10.22 -9.75
N GLY A 112 -1.61 10.71 -9.26
CA GLY A 112 -0.42 9.87 -9.05
C GLY A 112 -0.65 8.80 -7.98
N VAL A 113 -0.39 7.58 -8.34
CA VAL A 113 -0.57 6.39 -7.50
C VAL A 113 0.22 6.47 -6.19
N ILE A 114 1.46 6.95 -6.24
CA ILE A 114 2.32 7.12 -5.05
C ILE A 114 1.63 8.02 -4.02
N LYS A 115 0.97 9.10 -4.45
CA LYS A 115 0.27 9.99 -3.53
C LYS A 115 -0.93 9.34 -2.86
N SER A 116 -1.63 8.48 -3.56
CA SER A 116 -2.73 7.70 -2.97
C SER A 116 -2.20 6.79 -1.85
N VAL A 117 -1.09 6.10 -2.10
CA VAL A 117 -0.45 5.26 -1.08
C VAL A 117 0.06 6.10 0.10
N VAL A 118 0.70 7.24 -0.18
CA VAL A 118 1.15 8.18 0.88
C VAL A 118 -0.02 8.68 1.73
N LYS A 119 -1.12 9.12 1.10
CA LYS A 119 -2.32 9.58 1.81
C LYS A 119 -2.93 8.49 2.69
N PHE A 120 -2.97 7.25 2.20
CA PHE A 120 -3.48 6.14 2.98
C PHE A 120 -2.65 5.92 4.25
N PHE A 121 -1.32 5.92 4.15
CA PHE A 121 -0.44 5.74 5.30
C PHE A 121 -0.36 6.97 6.20
N GLN A 122 -0.58 8.17 5.69
CA GLN A 122 -0.70 9.38 6.52
C GLN A 122 -1.94 9.36 7.42
N ALA A 123 -3.01 8.69 6.99
CA ALA A 123 -4.24 8.51 7.77
C ALA A 123 -4.14 7.46 8.89
N LEU A 124 -3.02 6.74 9.01
CA LEU A 124 -2.75 5.87 10.15
C LEU A 124 -2.69 6.68 11.45
N ASP A 125 -3.07 6.05 12.57
CA ASP A 125 -2.81 6.65 13.87
C ASP A 125 -1.32 6.58 14.24
N ASP A 126 -0.95 7.30 15.31
CA ASP A 126 0.45 7.42 15.68
C ASP A 126 1.03 6.09 16.17
N GLU A 127 0.23 5.22 16.81
CA GLU A 127 0.64 3.88 17.23
C GLU A 127 0.99 3.00 16.03
N GLU A 128 0.16 3.03 14.99
CA GLU A 128 0.38 2.27 13.75
C GLU A 128 1.59 2.80 12.97
N LYS A 129 1.76 4.13 12.93
CA LYS A 129 2.95 4.75 12.31
C LYS A 129 4.23 4.33 13.03
N GLU A 130 4.26 4.44 14.34
CA GLU A 130 5.42 4.03 15.15
C GLU A 130 5.68 2.52 15.03
N PHE A 131 4.63 1.69 15.06
CA PHE A 131 4.78 0.26 14.81
C PHE A 131 5.46 -0.02 13.47
N LEU A 132 4.99 0.58 12.37
CA LEU A 132 5.59 0.39 11.05
C LEU A 132 7.04 0.90 11.00
N LYS A 133 7.35 2.02 11.62
CA LYS A 133 8.73 2.55 11.72
C LYS A 133 9.68 1.58 12.42
N THR A 134 9.20 0.86 13.44
CA THR A 134 10.02 -0.15 14.14
C THR A 134 10.24 -1.41 13.33
N LYS A 135 9.31 -1.76 12.43
CA LYS A 135 9.33 -2.99 11.65
C LYS A 135 9.98 -2.84 10.28
N LEU A 136 9.96 -1.64 9.72
CA LEU A 136 10.53 -1.33 8.42
C LEU A 136 11.68 -0.34 8.60
N VAL A 137 12.88 -0.82 8.42
CA VAL A 137 14.09 -0.02 8.58
C VAL A 137 14.82 0.08 7.26
N ARG A 138 15.02 1.31 6.81
CA ARG A 138 15.81 1.60 5.62
C ARG A 138 17.27 1.79 6.01
N TYR A 139 18.15 1.08 5.32
CA TYR A 139 19.59 1.26 5.46
C TYR A 139 20.14 1.89 4.18
N SER A 140 21.03 2.87 4.33
CA SER A 140 21.88 3.34 3.25
C SER A 140 23.33 2.97 3.56
N VAL A 141 23.95 2.27 2.63
CA VAL A 141 25.40 2.02 2.72
C VAL A 141 26.08 3.17 1.99
N ASN A 142 26.57 4.13 2.74
CA ASN A 142 27.37 5.21 2.19
C ASN A 142 28.80 5.10 2.74
N LYS A 143 29.79 4.92 1.86
CA LYS A 143 31.22 4.81 2.21
C LYS A 143 31.53 3.80 3.34
N GLY A 144 30.88 2.63 3.33
CA GLY A 144 31.08 1.59 4.33
C GLY A 144 30.40 1.84 5.69
N LYS A 145 29.60 2.89 5.83
CA LYS A 145 28.79 3.14 7.03
C LYS A 145 27.35 2.80 6.77
N ILE A 146 26.76 2.01 7.68
CA ILE A 146 25.32 1.73 7.68
C ILE A 146 24.65 2.89 8.41
N VAL A 147 23.87 3.67 7.68
CA VAL A 147 23.04 4.74 8.26
C VAL A 147 21.62 4.23 8.39
N LYS A 148 21.13 4.11 9.62
CA LYS A 148 19.76 3.73 9.92
C LYS A 148 18.85 4.94 9.69
N PHE A 149 17.95 4.84 8.75
CA PHE A 149 16.92 5.85 8.55
C PHE A 149 15.63 5.38 9.24
N THR A 150 15.16 6.17 10.19
CA THR A 150 13.77 6.08 10.66
C THR A 150 12.92 6.82 9.64
N SER A 151 12.11 6.08 8.91
CA SER A 151 11.31 6.69 7.85
C SER A 151 10.05 7.34 8.41
N GLU A 152 9.67 8.47 7.86
CA GLU A 152 8.31 9.00 8.01
C GLU A 152 7.30 8.12 7.25
N ALA A 153 6.01 8.27 7.53
CA ALA A 153 4.96 7.50 6.84
C ALA A 153 5.00 7.64 5.32
N SER A 154 5.44 8.79 4.81
CA SER A 154 5.66 9.05 3.38
C SER A 154 6.78 8.21 2.79
N ASP A 155 7.89 8.06 3.51
CA ASP A 155 9.03 7.24 3.06
C ASP A 155 8.66 5.76 3.03
N LEU A 156 7.87 5.31 4.01
CA LEU A 156 7.32 3.97 4.03
C LEU A 156 6.41 3.72 2.83
N ALA A 157 5.49 4.63 2.56
CA ALA A 157 4.59 4.53 1.42
C ALA A 157 5.37 4.46 0.08
N ASN A 158 6.39 5.31 -0.07
CA ASN A 158 7.27 5.30 -1.24
C ASN A 158 8.02 3.97 -1.36
N LEU A 159 8.53 3.43 -0.23
CA LEU A 159 9.22 2.14 -0.23
C LEU A 159 8.30 1.00 -0.68
N LEU A 160 7.10 0.92 -0.11
CA LEU A 160 6.13 -0.12 -0.45
C LEU A 160 5.67 0.00 -1.91
N TYR A 161 5.52 1.22 -2.40
CA TYR A 161 5.21 1.46 -3.80
C TYR A 161 6.37 1.07 -4.74
N ASP A 162 7.61 1.39 -4.40
CA ASP A 162 8.80 1.00 -5.16
C ASP A 162 8.89 -0.53 -5.29
N ILE A 163 8.60 -1.27 -4.20
CA ILE A 163 8.57 -2.74 -4.21
C ILE A 163 7.50 -3.26 -5.17
N ARG A 164 6.28 -2.70 -5.08
CA ARG A 164 5.17 -3.07 -5.99
C ARG A 164 5.54 -2.78 -7.43
N SER A 165 6.13 -1.62 -7.70
CA SER A 165 6.52 -1.19 -9.04
C SER A 165 7.61 -2.11 -9.64
N ASP A 166 8.63 -2.45 -8.87
CA ASP A 166 9.69 -3.36 -9.29
C ASP A 166 9.16 -4.77 -9.60
N PHE A 167 8.16 -5.23 -8.84
CA PHE A 167 7.52 -6.50 -9.13
C PHE A 167 6.69 -6.44 -10.40
N VAL A 168 5.81 -5.44 -10.54
CA VAL A 168 4.87 -5.33 -11.66
C VAL A 168 5.61 -5.10 -12.99
N HIS A 169 6.66 -4.28 -12.97
CA HIS A 169 7.40 -3.92 -14.19
C HIS A 169 8.65 -4.78 -14.45
N GLY A 170 9.16 -5.45 -13.44
CA GLY A 170 10.40 -6.23 -13.54
C GLY A 170 10.27 -7.69 -13.20
N ALA A 171 9.10 -8.16 -12.80
CA ALA A 171 8.84 -9.50 -12.28
C ALA A 171 9.85 -9.92 -11.18
N ARG A 172 10.34 -8.94 -10.40
CA ARG A 172 11.33 -9.19 -9.35
C ARG A 172 10.63 -9.41 -8.03
N LEU A 173 10.83 -10.58 -7.45
CA LEU A 173 10.41 -10.88 -6.09
C LEU A 173 11.39 -10.23 -5.13
N ILE A 174 10.91 -9.25 -4.37
CA ILE A 174 11.80 -8.40 -3.58
C ILE A 174 11.50 -8.49 -2.08
N ILE A 175 10.33 -8.98 -1.67
CA ILE A 175 9.97 -8.93 -0.26
C ILE A 175 9.52 -10.28 0.27
N GLU A 176 10.10 -10.67 1.40
CA GLU A 176 9.66 -11.78 2.23
C GLU A 176 9.04 -11.20 3.51
N PHE A 177 7.81 -11.60 3.78
CA PHE A 177 7.10 -11.27 5.02
C PHE A 177 7.16 -12.46 5.99
N GLY A 178 8.36 -12.88 6.37
CA GLY A 178 8.55 -14.11 7.11
C GLY A 178 8.91 -13.96 8.60
N GLY A 179 8.98 -12.74 9.12
CA GLY A 179 9.47 -12.51 10.50
C GLY A 179 10.99 -12.67 10.64
N VAL A 180 11.67 -13.07 9.58
CA VAL A 180 13.13 -13.04 9.48
C VAL A 180 13.51 -11.74 8.75
N PRO A 181 14.55 -11.01 9.21
CA PRO A 181 15.00 -9.81 8.51
C PRO A 181 15.36 -10.13 7.07
N SER A 182 14.57 -9.65 6.13
CA SER A 182 14.91 -9.74 4.71
C SER A 182 15.62 -8.47 4.27
N ILE A 183 16.78 -8.63 3.64
CA ILE A 183 17.54 -7.50 3.09
C ILE A 183 17.29 -7.45 1.60
N THR A 184 16.65 -6.39 1.15
CA THR A 184 16.50 -6.13 -0.28
C THR A 184 17.39 -4.97 -0.71
N ALA A 185 18.25 -5.23 -1.68
CA ALA A 185 19.10 -4.22 -2.27
C ALA A 185 18.53 -3.71 -3.59
N ASN A 186 18.19 -2.43 -3.65
CA ASN A 186 17.91 -1.79 -4.92
C ASN A 186 19.23 -1.35 -5.57
N ARG A 187 19.69 -2.09 -6.60
CA ARG A 187 20.98 -1.87 -7.27
C ARG A 187 21.10 -0.47 -7.88
N LYS A 188 20.01 0.14 -8.33
CA LYS A 188 20.06 1.47 -8.99
C LYS A 188 20.26 2.62 -8.00
N ARG A 189 19.90 2.47 -6.73
CA ARG A 189 19.94 3.54 -5.72
C ARG A 189 20.82 3.22 -4.52
N ALA A 190 21.57 2.12 -4.53
CA ALA A 190 22.39 1.65 -3.40
C ALA A 190 21.65 1.71 -2.04
N LYS A 191 20.34 1.43 -2.06
CA LYS A 191 19.48 1.46 -0.88
C LYS A 191 19.11 0.03 -0.54
N SER A 192 19.38 -0.38 0.68
CA SER A 192 18.88 -1.62 1.25
C SER A 192 17.87 -1.31 2.34
N PHE A 193 16.93 -2.19 2.56
CA PHE A 193 16.02 -2.10 3.69
C PHE A 193 15.85 -3.48 4.32
N THR A 194 15.52 -3.48 5.59
CA THR A 194 15.20 -4.69 6.34
C THR A 194 13.76 -4.60 6.80
N SER A 195 13.01 -5.65 6.57
CA SER A 195 11.64 -5.76 7.04
C SER A 195 11.53 -6.88 8.06
N ASN A 196 11.09 -6.54 9.27
CA ASN A 196 10.64 -7.50 10.30
C ASN A 196 9.10 -7.54 10.36
N LEU A 197 8.44 -7.02 9.33
CA LEU A 197 6.99 -7.00 9.22
C LEU A 197 6.50 -8.34 8.68
N SER A 198 5.57 -8.98 9.39
CA SER A 198 4.85 -10.12 8.83
C SER A 198 3.70 -9.64 7.94
N LEU A 199 3.31 -10.47 6.96
CA LEU A 199 2.14 -10.16 6.13
C LEU A 199 0.87 -9.97 6.98
N THR A 200 0.69 -10.77 8.04
CA THR A 200 -0.45 -10.65 8.97
C THR A 200 -0.46 -9.28 9.67
N GLN A 201 0.70 -8.79 10.09
CA GLN A 201 0.82 -7.46 10.70
C GLN A 201 0.48 -6.35 9.70
N LEU A 202 0.99 -6.45 8.47
CA LEU A 202 0.64 -5.50 7.40
C LEU A 202 -0.86 -5.52 7.11
N MET A 203 -1.47 -6.71 7.04
CA MET A 203 -2.91 -6.86 6.84
C MET A 203 -3.72 -6.18 7.95
N ARG A 204 -3.31 -6.30 9.22
CA ARG A 204 -3.99 -5.64 10.35
C ARG A 204 -3.91 -4.12 10.25
N VAL A 205 -2.73 -3.59 9.96
CA VAL A 205 -2.54 -2.14 9.75
C VAL A 205 -3.40 -1.66 8.58
N PHE A 206 -3.38 -2.38 7.46
CA PHE A 206 -4.23 -2.09 6.31
C PHE A 206 -5.72 -2.09 6.69
N GLU A 207 -6.22 -3.13 7.35
CA GLU A 207 -7.63 -3.25 7.72
C GLU A 207 -8.11 -2.09 8.58
N ARG A 208 -7.32 -1.67 9.57
CA ARG A 208 -7.65 -0.53 10.43
C ARG A 208 -7.68 0.79 9.65
N SER A 209 -6.66 1.04 8.84
CA SER A 209 -6.61 2.25 8.03
C SER A 209 -7.75 2.27 7.00
N PHE A 210 -8.04 1.12 6.38
CA PHE A 210 -9.16 0.97 5.46
C PHE A 210 -10.50 1.33 6.11
N ILE A 211 -10.78 0.81 7.31
CA ILE A 211 -11.99 1.11 8.08
C ILE A 211 -12.09 2.62 8.35
N ARG A 212 -11.00 3.26 8.82
CA ARG A 212 -10.97 4.71 9.10
C ARG A 212 -11.19 5.54 7.85
N HIS A 213 -10.66 5.09 6.71
CA HIS A 213 -10.82 5.82 5.45
C HIS A 213 -12.29 5.96 5.04
N PHE A 214 -13.14 5.03 5.45
CA PHE A 214 -14.60 5.09 5.28
C PHE A 214 -15.32 5.75 6.46
N GLY A 215 -14.63 6.44 7.37
CA GLY A 215 -15.20 7.18 8.48
C GLY A 215 -15.61 6.34 9.68
N MET A 216 -15.35 5.03 9.68
CA MET A 216 -15.62 4.16 10.81
C MET A 216 -14.43 4.15 11.79
N GLN A 217 -14.69 3.88 13.07
CA GLN A 217 -13.67 3.85 14.11
C GLN A 217 -13.39 2.41 14.56
N PRO A 218 -12.28 1.79 14.12
CA PRO A 218 -11.87 0.48 14.61
C PRO A 218 -11.44 0.58 16.08
N GLU A 219 -11.62 -0.50 16.81
CA GLU A 219 -11.17 -0.54 18.21
C GLU A 219 -9.66 -0.78 18.31
N ARG A 220 -9.07 -0.21 19.35
CA ARG A 220 -7.64 -0.33 19.64
C ARG A 220 -7.25 -1.69 20.24
N LYS A 221 -8.23 -2.53 20.65
CA LYS A 221 -7.99 -3.72 21.47
C LYS A 221 -7.33 -4.91 20.79
N THR A 222 -7.23 -4.94 19.46
CA THR A 222 -6.47 -6.01 18.82
C THR A 222 -5.01 -5.58 18.75
N PRO A 223 -4.11 -6.19 19.53
CA PRO A 223 -2.69 -5.81 19.47
C PRO A 223 -2.15 -5.95 18.06
N LEU A 224 -1.29 -5.04 17.65
CA LEU A 224 -0.55 -5.15 16.37
C LEU A 224 0.53 -6.25 16.45
N PHE A 225 0.77 -6.79 17.65
CA PHE A 225 1.79 -7.78 17.99
C PHE A 225 1.25 -9.18 18.04
#